data_f626e1e29bdae3aab6831dc87e18cb96
#
_entry.id   f626e1e29bdae3aab6831dc87e18cb96
#
_cell.length_a   1.000
_cell.length_b   1.000
_cell.length_c   1.000
_cell.angle_alpha   90.00
_cell.angle_beta   90.00
_cell.angle_gamma   90.00
#
_symmetry.space_group_name_H-M   'P 1'
#
loop_
_entity.id
_entity.type
_entity.pdbx_description
1 polymer ?
#
loop_
_entity_poly.entity_id
_entity_poly.type
_entity_poly.pdbx_seq_one_letter_code
_entity_poly.pdbx_strand_id
1 'polypeptide(L)'
;MFSPNISIVDGSLFFTISLIFVLVSFLGYFSFIFSGNKLISKLSFIALIIAFTIQTFAFTERWIYAYKIGIDTPPLVDLYDSLVFFAYVVILGFILLRIFYDFDALGFIITFVAAAALAFATFSPLATSAIEPTIPALQSYWLLYHIIALFMAYGAFGASFGLGILYLLKYKKESNSVKKQGRFLSLVPSSTIIDEAIYKVIVFGLVFLTVGIVIGAAWADSAWGGFWSWDPKETWSLITWLVYILFIHARITKGWGGKKMAWIAVIGFVVVIFCYLGVDILIPGLHSYATPGSTPVL
;
A
#
# COMPACT_ATOMS: atom_id res chain seq x y z
N MET A 1 38.29 -18.81 2.86
CA MET A 1 37.67 -19.50 1.70
C MET A 1 36.52 -20.33 2.26
N PHE A 2 35.38 -19.71 2.51
CA PHE A 2 34.19 -20.41 3.02
C PHE A 2 33.34 -20.80 1.80
N SER A 3 33.16 -22.09 1.60
CA SER A 3 32.26 -22.65 0.60
C SER A 3 30.82 -22.29 1.03
N PRO A 4 30.04 -21.54 0.22
CA PRO A 4 28.66 -21.25 0.54
C PRO A 4 27.75 -22.34 -0.07
N ASN A 5 27.74 -23.51 0.54
CA ASN A 5 26.76 -24.56 0.23
C ASN A 5 25.64 -24.62 1.30
N ILE A 6 25.23 -23.48 1.78
CA ILE A 6 23.91 -23.33 2.40
C ILE A 6 23.09 -22.57 1.37
N SER A 7 22.07 -23.20 0.78
CA SER A 7 21.04 -22.54 -0.01
C SER A 7 20.31 -21.55 0.92
N ILE A 8 20.87 -20.35 1.07
CA ILE A 8 20.28 -19.29 1.87
C ILE A 8 19.09 -18.81 1.05
N VAL A 9 17.89 -19.12 1.53
CA VAL A 9 16.64 -18.63 0.92
C VAL A 9 16.58 -17.14 1.22
N ASP A 10 16.56 -16.32 0.18
CA ASP A 10 16.50 -14.84 0.28
C ASP A 10 15.11 -14.30 0.64
N GLY A 11 14.19 -15.15 1.01
CA GLY A 11 12.81 -14.79 1.34
C GLY A 11 11.88 -14.61 0.14
N SER A 12 12.38 -14.51 -1.10
CA SER A 12 11.54 -14.25 -2.29
C SER A 12 10.54 -15.37 -2.57
N LEU A 13 10.91 -16.62 -2.31
CA LEU A 13 10.02 -17.77 -2.42
C LEU A 13 8.78 -17.62 -1.51
N PHE A 14 8.94 -17.11 -0.30
CA PHE A 14 7.84 -16.94 0.64
C PHE A 14 6.85 -15.85 0.18
N PHE A 15 7.32 -14.78 -0.48
CA PHE A 15 6.42 -13.82 -1.12
C PHE A 15 5.61 -14.44 -2.24
N THR A 16 6.23 -15.33 -3.04
CA THR A 16 5.52 -16.08 -4.08
C THR A 16 4.47 -17.04 -3.48
N ILE A 17 4.80 -17.72 -2.38
CA ILE A 17 3.83 -18.56 -1.65
C ILE A 17 2.70 -17.69 -1.08
N SER A 18 3.03 -16.53 -0.51
CA SER A 18 2.04 -15.58 0.00
C SER A 18 1.08 -15.10 -1.11
N LEU A 19 1.57 -14.84 -2.32
CA LEU A 19 0.73 -14.49 -3.48
C LEU A 19 -0.35 -15.56 -3.72
N ILE A 20 -0.02 -16.85 -3.61
CA ILE A 20 -1.02 -17.93 -3.76
C ILE A 20 -2.14 -17.79 -2.73
N PHE A 21 -1.80 -17.55 -1.45
CA PHE A 21 -2.81 -17.36 -0.40
C PHE A 21 -3.62 -16.07 -0.59
N VAL A 22 -3.01 -14.98 -1.08
CA VAL A 22 -3.73 -13.75 -1.44
C VAL A 22 -4.71 -14.00 -2.59
N LEU A 23 -4.30 -14.77 -3.62
CA LEU A 23 -5.18 -15.14 -4.73
C LEU A 23 -6.34 -16.05 -4.26
N VAL A 24 -6.08 -17.03 -3.38
CA VAL A 24 -7.13 -17.85 -2.76
C VAL A 24 -8.11 -16.95 -1.98
N SER A 25 -7.59 -16.00 -1.21
CA SER A 25 -8.41 -15.02 -0.49
C SER A 25 -9.24 -14.16 -1.45
N PHE A 26 -8.64 -13.66 -2.52
CA PHE A 26 -9.32 -12.88 -3.56
C PHE A 26 -10.48 -13.65 -4.21
N LEU A 27 -10.23 -14.90 -4.65
CA LEU A 27 -11.26 -15.76 -5.24
C LEU A 27 -12.38 -16.08 -4.23
N GLY A 28 -12.01 -16.27 -2.97
CA GLY A 28 -12.98 -16.45 -1.88
C GLY A 28 -13.84 -15.22 -1.64
N TYR A 29 -13.26 -14.01 -1.57
CA TYR A 29 -14.04 -12.78 -1.46
C TYR A 29 -14.87 -12.49 -2.71
N PHE A 30 -14.35 -12.80 -3.90
CA PHE A 30 -15.13 -12.76 -5.13
C PHE A 30 -16.36 -13.68 -5.05
N SER A 31 -16.19 -14.93 -4.63
CA SER A 31 -17.30 -15.87 -4.40
C SER A 31 -18.27 -15.36 -3.33
N PHE A 32 -17.77 -14.74 -2.25
CA PHE A 32 -18.60 -14.15 -1.20
C PHE A 32 -19.52 -13.06 -1.73
N ILE A 33 -19.08 -12.23 -2.67
CA ILE A 33 -19.91 -11.17 -3.30
C ILE A 33 -21.21 -11.74 -3.89
N PHE A 34 -21.15 -12.92 -4.51
CA PHE A 34 -22.30 -13.56 -5.15
C PHE A 34 -23.09 -14.45 -4.18
N SER A 35 -22.40 -15.21 -3.34
CA SER A 35 -23.04 -16.17 -2.42
C SER A 35 -23.61 -15.53 -1.16
N GLY A 36 -22.99 -14.44 -0.67
CA GLY A 36 -23.29 -13.86 0.65
C GLY A 36 -22.99 -14.80 1.81
N ASN A 37 -22.26 -15.89 1.59
CA ASN A 37 -21.98 -16.88 2.62
C ASN A 37 -20.84 -16.42 3.53
N LYS A 38 -21.16 -16.11 4.79
CA LYS A 38 -20.21 -15.64 5.80
C LYS A 38 -19.08 -16.64 6.09
N LEU A 39 -19.29 -17.95 5.87
CA LEU A 39 -18.23 -18.94 6.02
C LEU A 39 -17.14 -18.73 4.95
N ILE A 40 -17.53 -18.44 3.69
CA ILE A 40 -16.59 -18.15 2.61
C ILE A 40 -15.77 -16.89 2.96
N SER A 41 -16.43 -15.82 3.43
CA SER A 41 -15.72 -14.59 3.88
C SER A 41 -14.73 -14.90 5.01
N LYS A 42 -15.14 -15.72 6.00
CA LYS A 42 -14.26 -16.12 7.11
C LYS A 42 -13.05 -16.93 6.61
N LEU A 43 -13.25 -17.89 5.73
CA LEU A 43 -12.15 -18.70 5.14
C LEU A 43 -11.21 -17.83 4.31
N SER A 44 -11.75 -16.89 3.52
CA SER A 44 -10.96 -15.91 2.76
C SER A 44 -10.10 -15.04 3.67
N PHE A 45 -10.65 -14.60 4.80
CA PHE A 45 -9.88 -13.84 5.78
C PHE A 45 -8.78 -14.68 6.45
N ILE A 46 -9.06 -15.93 6.77
CA ILE A 46 -8.04 -16.85 7.31
C ILE A 46 -6.90 -17.02 6.30
N ALA A 47 -7.21 -17.24 5.02
CA ALA A 47 -6.19 -17.32 3.96
C ALA A 47 -5.36 -16.03 3.88
N LEU A 48 -5.98 -14.86 4.06
CA LEU A 48 -5.27 -13.58 4.08
C LEU A 48 -4.37 -13.42 5.31
N ILE A 49 -4.80 -13.85 6.48
CA ILE A 49 -3.95 -13.88 7.69
C ILE A 49 -2.75 -14.80 7.49
N ILE A 50 -2.94 -15.96 6.88
CA ILE A 50 -1.83 -16.86 6.53
C ILE A 50 -0.86 -16.16 5.58
N ALA A 51 -1.36 -15.50 4.53
CA ALA A 51 -0.54 -14.71 3.61
C ALA A 51 0.28 -13.64 4.33
N PHE A 52 -0.36 -12.88 5.22
CA PHE A 52 0.27 -11.84 6.03
C PHE A 52 1.38 -12.40 6.93
N THR A 53 1.13 -13.53 7.59
CA THR A 53 2.12 -14.22 8.44
C THR A 53 3.32 -14.69 7.61
N ILE A 54 3.08 -15.26 6.42
CA ILE A 54 4.15 -15.68 5.51
C ILE A 54 4.97 -14.47 5.05
N GLN A 55 4.33 -13.34 4.72
CA GLN A 55 5.06 -12.12 4.35
C GLN A 55 5.91 -11.58 5.50
N THR A 56 5.38 -11.61 6.73
CA THR A 56 6.17 -11.21 7.92
C THR A 56 7.42 -12.07 8.07
N PHE A 57 7.29 -13.39 7.88
CA PHE A 57 8.42 -14.30 7.88
C PHE A 57 9.38 -14.01 6.72
N ALA A 58 8.86 -13.78 5.51
CA ALA A 58 9.66 -13.44 4.34
C ALA A 58 10.51 -12.17 4.54
N PHE A 59 9.96 -11.11 5.12
CA PHE A 59 10.72 -9.90 5.46
C PHE A 59 11.82 -10.18 6.47
N THR A 60 11.55 -11.02 7.48
CA THR A 60 12.56 -11.42 8.47
C THR A 60 13.70 -12.17 7.80
N GLU A 61 13.41 -13.14 6.93
CA GLU A 61 14.42 -13.89 6.18
C GLU A 61 15.24 -12.99 5.26
N ARG A 62 14.60 -12.06 4.52
CA ARG A 62 15.30 -11.09 3.67
C ARG A 62 16.24 -10.20 4.46
N TRP A 63 15.82 -9.72 5.62
CA TRP A 63 16.67 -8.90 6.48
C TRP A 63 17.86 -9.69 7.02
N ILE A 64 17.64 -10.92 7.49
CA ILE A 64 18.74 -11.82 7.94
C ILE A 64 19.70 -12.09 6.77
N TYR A 65 19.19 -12.31 5.57
CA TYR A 65 20.01 -12.52 4.38
C TYR A 65 20.85 -11.28 4.04
N ALA A 66 20.23 -10.08 3.98
CA ALA A 66 20.92 -8.81 3.75
C ALA A 66 22.06 -8.60 4.76
N TYR A 67 21.79 -8.82 6.05
CA TYR A 67 22.81 -8.73 7.09
C TYR A 67 23.99 -9.69 6.87
N LYS A 68 23.72 -10.93 6.47
CA LYS A 68 24.77 -11.93 6.20
C LYS A 68 25.67 -11.57 5.03
N ILE A 69 25.17 -10.82 4.05
CA ILE A 69 25.98 -10.33 2.90
C ILE A 69 26.60 -8.95 3.14
N GLY A 70 26.49 -8.42 4.37
CA GLY A 70 27.13 -7.16 4.78
C GLY A 70 26.30 -5.91 4.54
N ILE A 71 24.98 -6.05 4.42
CA ILE A 71 24.02 -4.92 4.33
C ILE A 71 23.34 -4.75 5.69
N ASP A 72 23.66 -3.68 6.42
CA ASP A 72 23.20 -3.47 7.79
C ASP A 72 21.73 -2.97 7.87
N THR A 73 21.17 -2.47 6.77
CA THR A 73 19.79 -1.95 6.70
C THR A 73 18.84 -2.98 6.07
N PRO A 74 17.54 -3.02 6.50
CA PRO A 74 16.55 -3.85 5.82
C PRO A 74 16.41 -3.49 4.34
N PRO A 75 16.31 -4.49 3.44
CA PRO A 75 16.14 -4.24 2.01
C PRO A 75 14.69 -3.83 1.74
N LEU A 76 14.40 -2.54 1.67
CA LEU A 76 13.08 -1.96 1.35
C LEU A 76 13.18 -0.85 0.27
N VAL A 77 14.35 -0.72 -0.35
CA VAL A 77 14.66 0.43 -1.21
C VAL A 77 14.32 0.18 -2.66
N ASP A 78 14.49 -1.05 -3.15
CA ASP A 78 14.25 -1.40 -4.55
C ASP A 78 12.76 -1.58 -4.88
N LEU A 79 12.46 -1.69 -6.19
CA LEU A 79 11.09 -1.81 -6.67
C LEU A 79 10.42 -3.11 -6.19
N TYR A 80 11.14 -4.23 -6.14
CA TYR A 80 10.61 -5.50 -5.67
C TYR A 80 10.20 -5.41 -4.20
N ASP A 81 11.12 -4.99 -3.34
CA ASP A 81 10.89 -4.91 -1.90
C ASP A 81 9.82 -3.87 -1.55
N SER A 82 9.79 -2.75 -2.27
CA SER A 82 8.75 -1.74 -2.08
C SER A 82 7.35 -2.26 -2.45
N LEU A 83 7.21 -3.03 -3.53
CA LEU A 83 5.93 -3.61 -3.95
C LEU A 83 5.41 -4.67 -2.98
N VAL A 84 6.29 -5.57 -2.50
CA VAL A 84 5.88 -6.57 -1.50
C VAL A 84 5.54 -5.90 -0.16
N PHE A 85 6.23 -4.82 0.21
CA PHE A 85 5.91 -4.05 1.40
C PHE A 85 4.61 -3.25 1.25
N PHE A 86 4.33 -2.71 0.05
CA PHE A 86 3.04 -2.10 -0.25
C PHE A 86 1.87 -3.10 -0.08
N ALA A 87 1.99 -4.30 -0.65
CA ALA A 87 0.98 -5.35 -0.46
C ALA A 87 0.78 -5.70 1.02
N TYR A 88 1.88 -5.80 1.79
CA TYR A 88 1.87 -6.08 3.22
C TYR A 88 1.08 -5.04 4.02
N VAL A 89 1.34 -3.74 3.80
CA VAL A 89 0.66 -2.67 4.55
C VAL A 89 -0.80 -2.49 4.12
N VAL A 90 -1.13 -2.75 2.85
CA VAL A 90 -2.52 -2.75 2.36
C VAL A 90 -3.32 -3.88 3.02
N ILE A 91 -2.74 -5.08 3.15
CA ILE A 91 -3.34 -6.21 3.86
C ILE A 91 -3.49 -5.88 5.35
N LEU A 92 -2.45 -5.33 5.99
CA LEU A 92 -2.50 -4.89 7.38
C LEU A 92 -3.65 -3.90 7.63
N GLY A 93 -3.78 -2.88 6.77
CA GLY A 93 -4.87 -1.90 6.85
C GLY A 93 -6.26 -2.56 6.80
N PHE A 94 -6.44 -3.55 5.94
CA PHE A 94 -7.69 -4.30 5.89
C PHE A 94 -7.93 -5.18 7.12
N ILE A 95 -6.90 -5.85 7.62
CA ILE A 95 -6.99 -6.66 8.85
C ILE A 95 -7.45 -5.77 10.01
N LEU A 96 -6.83 -4.59 10.18
CA LEU A 96 -7.21 -3.64 11.22
C LEU A 96 -8.66 -3.14 11.04
N LEU A 97 -9.03 -2.76 9.81
CA LEU A 97 -10.41 -2.33 9.53
C LEU A 97 -11.43 -3.43 9.83
N ARG A 98 -11.11 -4.68 9.52
CA ARG A 98 -12.02 -5.80 9.78
C ARG A 98 -12.16 -6.14 11.26
N ILE A 99 -11.17 -5.86 12.08
CA ILE A 99 -11.26 -6.02 13.54
C ILE A 99 -12.25 -5.00 14.13
N PHE A 100 -12.26 -3.78 13.61
CA PHE A 100 -13.10 -2.70 14.15
C PHE A 100 -14.45 -2.55 13.43
N TYR A 101 -14.57 -3.04 12.19
CA TYR A 101 -15.75 -2.88 11.35
C TYR A 101 -16.01 -4.16 10.55
N ASP A 102 -17.28 -4.50 10.34
CA ASP A 102 -17.68 -5.68 9.52
C ASP A 102 -17.67 -5.33 8.01
N PHE A 103 -16.49 -4.99 7.48
CA PHE A 103 -16.29 -4.62 6.08
C PHE A 103 -15.88 -5.81 5.20
N ASP A 104 -16.60 -6.94 5.28
CA ASP A 104 -16.29 -8.13 4.46
C ASP A 104 -16.19 -7.85 2.96
N ALA A 105 -17.07 -7.00 2.43
CA ALA A 105 -17.07 -6.65 1.00
C ALA A 105 -15.81 -5.88 0.54
N LEU A 106 -15.12 -5.18 1.47
CA LEU A 106 -13.87 -4.49 1.19
C LEU A 106 -12.75 -5.49 0.85
N GLY A 107 -12.81 -6.70 1.41
CA GLY A 107 -11.81 -7.74 1.20
C GLY A 107 -11.56 -8.04 -0.28
N PHE A 108 -12.59 -7.99 -1.13
CA PHE A 108 -12.43 -8.18 -2.58
C PHE A 108 -11.50 -7.13 -3.22
N ILE A 109 -11.70 -5.85 -2.89
CA ILE A 109 -10.91 -4.75 -3.47
C ILE A 109 -9.47 -4.80 -2.93
N ILE A 110 -9.31 -4.98 -1.65
CA ILE A 110 -8.00 -5.01 -0.99
C ILE A 110 -7.16 -6.20 -1.46
N THR A 111 -7.75 -7.39 -1.53
CA THR A 111 -7.01 -8.58 -2.00
C THR A 111 -6.66 -8.49 -3.47
N PHE A 112 -7.48 -7.81 -4.30
CA PHE A 112 -7.12 -7.50 -5.68
C PHE A 112 -5.89 -6.58 -5.76
N VAL A 113 -5.87 -5.48 -5.01
CA VAL A 113 -4.75 -4.53 -4.98
C VAL A 113 -3.47 -5.22 -4.49
N ALA A 114 -3.56 -5.99 -3.41
CA ALA A 114 -2.42 -6.73 -2.87
C ALA A 114 -1.91 -7.81 -3.84
N ALA A 115 -2.83 -8.56 -4.49
CA ALA A 115 -2.47 -9.56 -5.49
C ALA A 115 -1.79 -8.93 -6.71
N ALA A 116 -2.28 -7.78 -7.18
CA ALA A 116 -1.69 -7.05 -8.30
C ALA A 116 -0.26 -6.59 -7.98
N ALA A 117 -0.03 -6.03 -6.78
CA ALA A 117 1.30 -5.61 -6.34
C ALA A 117 2.27 -6.81 -6.21
N LEU A 118 1.85 -7.90 -5.55
CA LEU A 118 2.67 -9.10 -5.42
C LEU A 118 2.94 -9.78 -6.76
N ALA A 119 1.94 -9.84 -7.64
CA ALA A 119 2.11 -10.41 -8.98
C ALA A 119 3.06 -9.56 -9.82
N PHE A 120 2.96 -8.23 -9.74
CA PHE A 120 3.90 -7.34 -10.43
C PHE A 120 5.32 -7.53 -9.88
N ALA A 121 5.51 -7.59 -8.56
CA ALA A 121 6.81 -7.87 -7.96
C ALA A 121 7.39 -9.21 -8.41
N THR A 122 6.57 -10.26 -8.49
CA THR A 122 7.03 -11.62 -8.78
C THR A 122 7.30 -11.86 -10.27
N PHE A 123 6.52 -11.26 -11.16
CA PHE A 123 6.55 -11.60 -12.60
C PHE A 123 7.06 -10.49 -13.51
N SER A 124 7.21 -9.25 -13.00
CA SER A 124 7.71 -8.15 -13.83
C SER A 124 9.23 -8.23 -14.02
N PRO A 125 9.73 -8.08 -15.24
CA PRO A 125 11.17 -7.98 -15.48
C PRO A 125 11.80 -6.68 -14.92
N LEU A 126 10.97 -5.71 -14.51
CA LEU A 126 11.41 -4.46 -13.90
C LEU A 126 11.72 -4.60 -12.40
N ALA A 127 11.23 -5.67 -11.75
CA ALA A 127 11.39 -5.92 -10.33
C ALA A 127 12.27 -7.16 -10.11
N THR A 128 13.53 -6.96 -9.70
CA THR A 128 14.42 -8.07 -9.34
C THR A 128 14.32 -8.39 -7.86
N SER A 129 14.27 -9.68 -7.52
CA SER A 129 14.31 -10.13 -6.12
C SER A 129 15.74 -10.20 -5.56
N ALA A 130 16.78 -10.02 -6.39
CA ALA A 130 18.16 -10.04 -5.93
C ALA A 130 18.42 -8.87 -4.97
N ILE A 131 19.01 -9.17 -3.81
CA ILE A 131 19.44 -8.14 -2.87
C ILE A 131 20.86 -7.72 -3.26
N GLU A 132 20.99 -6.48 -3.70
CA GLU A 132 22.27 -5.90 -4.12
C GLU A 132 22.72 -4.83 -3.11
N PRO A 133 24.04 -4.65 -2.92
CA PRO A 133 24.57 -3.57 -2.11
C PRO A 133 24.09 -2.22 -2.62
N THR A 134 23.44 -1.46 -1.77
CA THR A 134 22.97 -0.11 -2.10
C THR A 134 24.09 0.92 -1.93
N ILE A 135 23.97 2.06 -2.62
CA ILE A 135 24.90 3.20 -2.44
C ILE A 135 24.84 3.70 -0.99
N PRO A 136 25.94 4.26 -0.44
CA PRO A 136 26.00 4.68 0.97
C PRO A 136 24.88 5.61 1.43
N ALA A 137 24.40 6.50 0.56
CA ALA A 137 23.28 7.40 0.85
C ALA A 137 21.97 6.65 1.20
N LEU A 138 21.76 5.46 0.64
CA LEU A 138 20.58 4.61 0.89
C LEU A 138 20.75 3.71 2.13
N GLN A 139 21.96 3.58 2.67
CA GLN A 139 22.25 2.81 3.87
C GLN A 139 22.00 3.68 5.12
N SER A 140 20.77 4.16 5.28
CA SER A 140 20.40 5.07 6.36
C SER A 140 19.10 4.64 7.05
N TYR A 141 19.12 4.62 8.38
CA TYR A 141 17.89 4.39 9.15
C TYR A 141 16.85 5.51 8.99
N TRP A 142 17.27 6.74 8.64
CA TRP A 142 16.33 7.82 8.29
C TRP A 142 15.50 7.45 7.06
N LEU A 143 16.14 6.88 6.04
CA LEU A 143 15.45 6.37 4.84
C LEU A 143 14.47 5.25 5.22
N LEU A 144 14.88 4.31 6.09
CA LEU A 144 14.00 3.24 6.55
C LEU A 144 12.73 3.78 7.24
N TYR A 145 12.88 4.72 8.18
CA TYR A 145 11.73 5.32 8.86
C TYR A 145 10.85 6.12 7.91
N HIS A 146 11.44 6.83 6.95
CA HIS A 146 10.74 7.51 5.87
C HIS A 146 9.86 6.54 5.07
N ILE A 147 10.45 5.45 4.57
CA ILE A 147 9.75 4.43 3.79
C ILE A 147 8.60 3.82 4.60
N ILE A 148 8.86 3.38 5.83
CA ILE A 148 7.83 2.79 6.68
C ILE A 148 6.66 3.76 6.88
N ALA A 149 6.93 5.02 7.20
CA ALA A 149 5.89 6.02 7.40
C ALA A 149 5.07 6.26 6.13
N LEU A 150 5.72 6.41 4.97
CA LEU A 150 5.02 6.59 3.70
C LEU A 150 4.15 5.39 3.34
N PHE A 151 4.65 4.16 3.51
CA PHE A 151 3.87 2.97 3.19
C PHE A 151 2.71 2.75 4.15
N MET A 152 2.84 3.11 5.43
CA MET A 152 1.69 3.14 6.35
C MET A 152 0.61 4.12 5.86
N ALA A 153 1.00 5.29 5.35
CA ALA A 153 0.07 6.21 4.71
C ALA A 153 -0.56 5.60 3.44
N TYR A 154 0.22 4.99 2.57
CA TYR A 154 -0.26 4.39 1.32
C TYR A 154 -1.22 3.22 1.58
N GLY A 155 -0.97 2.40 2.59
CA GLY A 155 -1.89 1.34 3.03
C GLY A 155 -3.24 1.91 3.49
N ALA A 156 -3.21 2.99 4.28
CA ALA A 156 -4.43 3.68 4.71
C ALA A 156 -5.18 4.30 3.51
N PHE A 157 -4.48 4.96 2.60
CA PHE A 157 -5.11 5.53 1.39
C PHE A 157 -5.64 4.46 0.45
N GLY A 158 -4.99 3.30 0.34
CA GLY A 158 -5.51 2.13 -0.38
C GLY A 158 -6.80 1.61 0.23
N ALA A 159 -6.88 1.56 1.57
CA ALA A 159 -8.11 1.20 2.27
C ALA A 159 -9.22 2.25 2.04
N SER A 160 -8.88 3.55 2.08
CA SER A 160 -9.83 4.63 1.80
C SER A 160 -10.36 4.60 0.36
N PHE A 161 -9.52 4.23 -0.61
CA PHE A 161 -9.91 4.00 -2.01
C PHE A 161 -10.97 2.90 -2.12
N GLY A 162 -10.72 1.75 -1.50
CA GLY A 162 -11.68 0.65 -1.50
C GLY A 162 -13.01 1.03 -0.84
N LEU A 163 -12.96 1.73 0.31
CA LEU A 163 -14.14 2.27 0.97
C LEU A 163 -14.86 3.29 0.09
N GLY A 164 -14.13 4.16 -0.61
CA GLY A 164 -14.67 5.13 -1.56
C GLY A 164 -15.46 4.47 -2.70
N ILE A 165 -14.92 3.41 -3.30
CA ILE A 165 -15.60 2.61 -4.32
C ILE A 165 -16.88 2.01 -3.73
N LEU A 166 -16.81 1.35 -2.57
CA LEU A 166 -17.99 0.75 -1.91
C LEU A 166 -19.05 1.81 -1.60
N TYR A 167 -18.65 3.00 -1.14
CA TYR A 167 -19.56 4.11 -0.91
C TYR A 167 -20.29 4.51 -2.19
N LEU A 168 -19.57 4.73 -3.29
CA LEU A 168 -20.15 5.16 -4.57
C LEU A 168 -21.13 4.14 -5.15
N LEU A 169 -20.80 2.84 -5.01
CA LEU A 169 -21.69 1.76 -5.43
C LEU A 169 -22.96 1.70 -4.56
N LYS A 170 -22.84 1.87 -3.25
CA LYS A 170 -23.94 1.87 -2.29
C LYS A 170 -24.84 3.08 -2.50
N TYR A 171 -24.28 4.28 -2.58
CA TYR A 171 -24.98 5.54 -2.77
C TYR A 171 -25.82 5.57 -4.05
N LYS A 172 -25.27 5.12 -5.19
CA LYS A 172 -26.00 5.05 -6.46
C LYS A 172 -27.30 4.26 -6.36
N LYS A 173 -27.34 3.30 -5.47
CA LYS A 173 -28.49 2.40 -5.32
C LYS A 173 -29.47 2.85 -4.24
N GLU A 174 -28.98 3.47 -3.16
CA GLU A 174 -29.83 4.09 -2.14
C GLU A 174 -30.62 5.28 -2.72
N SER A 175 -30.00 6.03 -3.64
CA SER A 175 -30.64 7.15 -4.37
C SER A 175 -31.73 6.69 -5.36
N ASN A 176 -31.69 5.45 -5.85
CA ASN A 176 -32.68 4.91 -6.77
C ASN A 176 -33.71 4.05 -6.01
N SER A 177 -34.64 4.68 -5.33
CA SER A 177 -35.62 4.13 -4.37
C SER A 177 -36.51 2.98 -4.87
N VAL A 178 -36.43 2.54 -6.12
CA VAL A 178 -37.37 1.62 -6.78
C VAL A 178 -36.83 0.21 -7.00
N LYS A 179 -35.53 -0.06 -6.80
CA LYS A 179 -34.97 -1.40 -7.09
C LYS A 179 -34.49 -2.09 -5.83
N LYS A 180 -35.00 -3.33 -5.58
CA LYS A 180 -34.47 -4.26 -4.57
C LYS A 180 -32.94 -4.19 -4.53
N GLN A 181 -32.35 -3.96 -3.37
CA GLN A 181 -30.91 -4.00 -3.18
C GLN A 181 -30.41 -5.38 -3.66
N GLY A 182 -29.48 -5.40 -4.62
CA GLY A 182 -28.84 -6.65 -5.02
C GLY A 182 -28.07 -7.20 -3.83
N ARG A 183 -27.93 -8.52 -3.76
CA ARG A 183 -27.32 -9.25 -2.65
C ARG A 183 -25.97 -8.65 -2.21
N PHE A 184 -25.10 -8.28 -3.13
CA PHE A 184 -23.82 -7.65 -2.81
C PHE A 184 -23.97 -6.40 -1.95
N LEU A 185 -24.85 -5.47 -2.34
CA LEU A 185 -25.00 -4.20 -1.61
C LEU A 185 -25.72 -4.34 -0.26
N SER A 186 -26.42 -5.46 -0.04
CA SER A 186 -26.95 -5.78 1.30
C SER A 186 -25.84 -6.22 2.27
N LEU A 187 -24.68 -6.69 1.75
CA LEU A 187 -23.50 -7.08 2.53
C LEU A 187 -22.59 -5.90 2.87
N VAL A 188 -22.79 -4.75 2.20
CA VAL A 188 -22.03 -3.53 2.42
C VAL A 188 -22.69 -2.72 3.53
N PRO A 189 -21.96 -2.25 4.55
CA PRO A 189 -22.50 -1.37 5.60
C PRO A 189 -23.21 -0.12 5.05
N SER A 190 -23.91 0.61 5.91
CA SER A 190 -24.58 1.84 5.49
C SER A 190 -23.59 2.87 4.97
N SER A 191 -24.02 3.73 4.04
CA SER A 191 -23.19 4.81 3.48
C SER A 191 -22.63 5.74 4.56
N THR A 192 -23.35 5.96 5.66
CA THR A 192 -22.88 6.77 6.79
C THR A 192 -21.68 6.15 7.49
N ILE A 193 -21.70 4.83 7.75
CA ILE A 193 -20.57 4.11 8.39
C ILE A 193 -19.34 4.14 7.47
N ILE A 194 -19.55 3.96 6.17
CA ILE A 194 -18.45 4.00 5.20
C ILE A 194 -17.84 5.41 5.12
N ASP A 195 -18.66 6.46 5.09
CA ASP A 195 -18.20 7.86 5.04
C ASP A 195 -17.35 8.22 6.29
N GLU A 196 -17.77 7.76 7.46
CA GLU A 196 -17.01 7.94 8.71
C GLU A 196 -15.68 7.16 8.69
N ALA A 197 -15.70 5.92 8.19
CA ALA A 197 -14.49 5.12 8.07
C ALA A 197 -13.49 5.75 7.09
N ILE A 198 -13.95 6.24 5.93
CA ILE A 198 -13.10 6.99 4.97
C ILE A 198 -12.40 8.15 5.67
N TYR A 199 -13.14 8.96 6.44
CA TYR A 199 -12.57 10.09 7.15
C TYR A 199 -11.48 9.68 8.14
N LYS A 200 -11.76 8.69 9.00
CA LYS A 200 -10.80 8.21 10.01
C LYS A 200 -9.53 7.65 9.39
N VAL A 201 -9.68 6.85 8.34
CA VAL A 201 -8.56 6.23 7.64
C VAL A 201 -7.70 7.26 6.91
N ILE A 202 -8.32 8.27 6.29
CA ILE A 202 -7.58 9.36 5.63
C ILE A 202 -6.85 10.22 6.66
N VAL A 203 -7.45 10.55 7.81
CA VAL A 203 -6.75 11.29 8.89
C VAL A 203 -5.51 10.52 9.34
N PHE A 204 -5.64 9.21 9.58
CA PHE A 204 -4.51 8.37 9.95
C PHE A 204 -3.43 8.40 8.85
N GLY A 205 -3.80 8.18 7.59
CA GLY A 205 -2.87 8.20 6.46
C GLY A 205 -2.16 9.55 6.31
N LEU A 206 -2.87 10.67 6.48
CA LEU A 206 -2.30 12.02 6.38
C LEU A 206 -1.27 12.31 7.48
N VAL A 207 -1.50 11.85 8.71
CA VAL A 207 -0.51 11.97 9.79
C VAL A 207 0.78 11.23 9.41
N PHE A 208 0.67 9.98 8.95
CA PHE A 208 1.84 9.20 8.53
C PHE A 208 2.52 9.77 7.28
N LEU A 209 1.76 10.28 6.30
CA LEU A 209 2.31 10.96 5.13
C LEU A 209 3.12 12.21 5.54
N THR A 210 2.57 13.02 6.46
CA THR A 210 3.26 14.22 6.97
C THR A 210 4.56 13.85 7.67
N VAL A 211 4.51 12.87 8.59
CA VAL A 211 5.70 12.36 9.28
C VAL A 211 6.72 11.81 8.29
N GLY A 212 6.26 11.03 7.30
CA GLY A 212 7.11 10.47 6.26
C GLY A 212 7.83 11.54 5.45
N ILE A 213 7.12 12.60 4.99
CA ILE A 213 7.73 13.70 4.24
C ILE A 213 8.78 14.43 5.09
N VAL A 214 8.50 14.71 6.37
CA VAL A 214 9.44 15.40 7.27
C VAL A 214 10.69 14.57 7.51
N ILE A 215 10.55 13.27 7.77
CA ILE A 215 11.69 12.34 7.93
C ILE A 215 12.47 12.23 6.62
N GLY A 216 11.79 12.19 5.47
CA GLY A 216 12.42 12.16 4.15
C GLY A 216 13.24 13.40 3.85
N ALA A 217 12.75 14.59 4.23
CA ALA A 217 13.50 15.83 4.13
C ALA A 217 14.79 15.78 4.98
N ALA A 218 14.72 15.29 6.23
CA ALA A 218 15.90 15.13 7.08
C ALA A 218 16.90 14.11 6.49
N TRP A 219 16.41 13.04 5.86
CA TRP A 219 17.27 12.11 5.13
C TRP A 219 17.91 12.77 3.91
N ALA A 220 17.15 13.54 3.12
CA ALA A 220 17.64 14.24 1.93
C ALA A 220 18.79 15.20 2.27
N ASP A 221 18.69 15.93 3.38
CA ASP A 221 19.76 16.81 3.87
C ASP A 221 21.05 16.01 4.15
N SER A 222 20.94 14.85 4.76
CA SER A 222 22.11 13.98 5.04
C SER A 222 22.66 13.30 3.79
N ALA A 223 21.83 13.04 2.79
CA ALA A 223 22.21 12.29 1.58
C ALA A 223 22.74 13.18 0.45
N TRP A 224 22.14 14.36 0.27
CA TRP A 224 22.46 15.30 -0.83
C TRP A 224 22.74 16.74 -0.38
N GLY A 225 22.72 17.04 0.93
CA GLY A 225 23.05 18.36 1.47
C GLY A 225 21.92 19.40 1.37
N GLY A 226 20.66 18.97 1.26
CA GLY A 226 19.50 19.87 1.24
C GLY A 226 18.18 19.19 1.57
N PHE A 227 17.36 19.83 2.41
CA PHE A 227 16.08 19.31 2.87
C PHE A 227 15.03 19.15 1.75
N TRP A 228 15.17 19.92 0.66
CA TRP A 228 14.21 19.97 -0.45
C TRP A 228 14.85 20.48 -1.72
N SER A 229 14.73 19.74 -2.81
CA SER A 229 15.35 20.04 -4.10
C SER A 229 14.35 20.27 -5.24
N TRP A 230 13.06 20.16 -5.00
CA TRP A 230 12.01 20.15 -6.01
C TRP A 230 12.13 18.98 -7.00
N ASP A 231 12.76 17.91 -6.56
CA ASP A 231 12.78 16.65 -7.30
C ASP A 231 11.34 16.22 -7.65
N PRO A 232 11.13 15.52 -8.79
CA PRO A 232 9.79 15.08 -9.17
C PRO A 232 9.04 14.30 -8.08
N LYS A 233 9.75 13.44 -7.33
CA LYS A 233 9.14 12.67 -6.24
C LYS A 233 8.75 13.51 -5.04
N GLU A 234 9.59 14.48 -4.68
CA GLU A 234 9.27 15.48 -3.64
C GLU A 234 8.05 16.31 -4.04
N THR A 235 8.03 16.82 -5.27
CA THR A 235 6.94 17.63 -5.82
C THR A 235 5.62 16.85 -5.81
N TRP A 236 5.61 15.59 -6.26
CA TRP A 236 4.42 14.75 -6.27
C TRP A 236 3.99 14.29 -4.86
N SER A 237 4.93 14.16 -3.93
CA SER A 237 4.61 13.91 -2.52
C SER A 237 3.86 15.10 -1.90
N LEU A 238 4.29 16.33 -2.21
CA LEU A 238 3.58 17.55 -1.80
C LEU A 238 2.20 17.64 -2.44
N ILE A 239 2.05 17.35 -3.74
CA ILE A 239 0.75 17.31 -4.41
C ILE A 239 -0.17 16.29 -3.73
N THR A 240 0.33 15.10 -3.43
CA THR A 240 -0.41 14.06 -2.71
C THR A 240 -0.87 14.56 -1.35
N TRP A 241 0.02 15.19 -0.59
CA TRP A 241 -0.29 15.79 0.70
C TRP A 241 -1.38 16.87 0.59
N LEU A 242 -1.28 17.77 -0.39
CA LEU A 242 -2.29 18.81 -0.63
C LEU A 242 -3.67 18.24 -0.98
N VAL A 243 -3.75 17.15 -1.73
CA VAL A 243 -5.02 16.48 -2.04
C VAL A 243 -5.71 15.99 -0.75
N TYR A 244 -4.96 15.39 0.19
CA TYR A 244 -5.54 14.92 1.43
C TYR A 244 -5.76 16.04 2.46
N ILE A 245 -4.97 17.11 2.45
CA ILE A 245 -5.28 18.34 3.20
C ILE A 245 -6.59 18.96 2.68
N LEU A 246 -6.78 19.03 1.36
CA LEU A 246 -8.03 19.51 0.78
C LEU A 246 -9.23 18.65 1.22
N PHE A 247 -9.06 17.32 1.30
CA PHE A 247 -10.08 16.42 1.84
C PHE A 247 -10.48 16.84 3.27
N ILE A 248 -9.48 16.98 4.18
CA ILE A 248 -9.74 17.35 5.57
C ILE A 248 -10.35 18.75 5.66
N HIS A 249 -9.80 19.71 4.92
CA HIS A 249 -10.30 21.09 4.91
C HIS A 249 -11.77 21.15 4.44
N ALA A 250 -12.10 20.47 3.34
CA ALA A 250 -13.48 20.42 2.83
C ALA A 250 -14.44 19.75 3.82
N ARG A 251 -13.99 18.69 4.53
CA ARG A 251 -14.78 18.02 5.57
C ARG A 251 -15.09 18.92 6.73
N ILE A 252 -14.07 19.59 7.30
CA ILE A 252 -14.20 20.37 8.53
C ILE A 252 -14.84 21.73 8.24
N THR A 253 -14.37 22.44 7.20
CA THR A 253 -14.76 23.84 6.96
C THR A 253 -16.05 23.98 6.16
N LYS A 254 -16.27 23.07 5.19
CA LYS A 254 -17.45 23.11 4.31
C LYS A 254 -18.53 22.09 4.68
N GLY A 255 -18.29 21.25 5.70
CA GLY A 255 -19.18 20.17 6.07
C GLY A 255 -19.43 19.16 4.95
N TRP A 256 -18.47 18.99 4.01
CA TRP A 256 -18.63 18.03 2.94
C TRP A 256 -18.63 16.61 3.48
N GLY A 257 -19.48 15.78 2.89
CA GLY A 257 -19.58 14.35 3.20
C GLY A 257 -20.04 13.57 1.99
N GLY A 258 -20.14 12.28 2.17
CA GLY A 258 -20.76 11.40 1.22
C GLY A 258 -20.06 11.32 -0.13
N LYS A 259 -20.82 11.44 -1.21
CA LYS A 259 -20.34 11.22 -2.58
C LYS A 259 -19.11 12.06 -2.96
N LYS A 260 -19.04 13.32 -2.52
CA LYS A 260 -17.91 14.20 -2.84
C LYS A 260 -16.63 13.67 -2.18
N MET A 261 -16.73 13.30 -0.90
CA MET A 261 -15.58 12.79 -0.13
C MET A 261 -15.13 11.42 -0.65
N ALA A 262 -16.07 10.55 -1.02
CA ALA A 262 -15.74 9.27 -1.64
C ALA A 262 -14.97 9.44 -2.97
N TRP A 263 -15.33 10.43 -3.81
CA TRP A 263 -14.57 10.72 -5.03
C TRP A 263 -13.16 11.25 -4.73
N ILE A 264 -13.00 12.10 -3.73
CA ILE A 264 -11.66 12.60 -3.35
C ILE A 264 -10.80 11.43 -2.83
N ALA A 265 -11.37 10.50 -2.06
CA ALA A 265 -10.67 9.31 -1.61
C ALA A 265 -10.19 8.42 -2.77
N VAL A 266 -11.06 8.23 -3.80
CA VAL A 266 -10.71 7.45 -5.00
C VAL A 266 -9.63 8.14 -5.83
N ILE A 267 -9.82 9.43 -6.14
CA ILE A 267 -8.86 10.20 -6.94
C ILE A 267 -7.53 10.37 -6.20
N GLY A 268 -7.59 10.63 -4.89
CA GLY A 268 -6.39 10.78 -4.05
C GLY A 268 -5.49 9.55 -4.09
N PHE A 269 -6.07 8.35 -4.10
CA PHE A 269 -5.26 7.13 -4.21
C PHE A 269 -4.63 6.95 -5.61
N VAL A 270 -5.31 7.39 -6.68
CA VAL A 270 -4.70 7.43 -8.02
C VAL A 270 -3.46 8.34 -8.01
N VAL A 271 -3.54 9.49 -7.32
CA VAL A 271 -2.40 10.40 -7.14
C VAL A 271 -1.28 9.73 -6.33
N VAL A 272 -1.61 8.96 -5.28
CA VAL A 272 -0.62 8.16 -4.52
C VAL A 272 0.10 7.16 -5.44
N ILE A 273 -0.64 6.39 -6.24
CA ILE A 273 -0.03 5.40 -7.16
C ILE A 273 0.84 6.09 -8.21
N PHE A 274 0.42 7.25 -8.70
CA PHE A 274 1.25 8.01 -9.62
C PHE A 274 2.53 8.54 -8.94
N CYS A 275 2.45 9.07 -7.72
CA CYS A 275 3.61 9.49 -6.94
C CYS A 275 4.56 8.31 -6.66
N TYR A 276 4.00 7.14 -6.35
CA TYR A 276 4.76 5.94 -5.99
C TYR A 276 5.44 5.28 -7.19
N LEU A 277 4.68 4.97 -8.25
CA LEU A 277 5.17 4.22 -9.41
C LEU A 277 5.35 5.09 -10.65
N GLY A 278 4.38 5.99 -10.91
CA GLY A 278 4.35 6.78 -12.13
C GLY A 278 5.53 7.72 -12.26
N VAL A 279 5.91 8.37 -11.16
CA VAL A 279 7.06 9.29 -11.14
C VAL A 279 8.35 8.55 -11.45
N ASP A 280 8.61 7.41 -10.82
CA ASP A 280 9.83 6.64 -11.04
C ASP A 280 9.98 6.13 -12.48
N ILE A 281 8.87 5.79 -13.13
CA ILE A 281 8.85 5.24 -14.49
C ILE A 281 8.90 6.35 -15.56
N LEU A 282 8.23 7.49 -15.31
CA LEU A 282 7.98 8.50 -16.35
C LEU A 282 8.86 9.75 -16.22
N ILE A 283 9.31 10.08 -15.00
CA ILE A 283 9.97 11.35 -14.69
C ILE A 283 11.21 11.06 -13.85
N PRO A 284 12.37 10.70 -14.47
CA PRO A 284 13.59 10.40 -13.70
C PRO A 284 14.05 11.60 -12.86
N GLY A 285 14.56 11.32 -11.66
CA GLY A 285 15.03 12.30 -10.69
C GLY A 285 16.00 11.69 -9.68
N LEU A 286 16.29 12.40 -8.59
CA LEU A 286 17.19 11.94 -7.53
C LEU A 286 16.72 10.63 -6.87
N HIS A 287 15.40 10.35 -6.90
CA HIS A 287 14.78 9.16 -6.34
C HIS A 287 14.63 8.00 -7.33
N SER A 288 15.22 8.08 -8.54
CA SER A 288 15.08 7.06 -9.60
C SER A 288 15.93 5.80 -9.38
N TYR A 289 16.60 5.67 -8.24
CA TYR A 289 17.39 4.48 -7.87
C TYR A 289 16.58 3.19 -7.71
N ALA A 290 15.25 3.30 -7.64
CA ALA A 290 14.34 2.15 -7.62
C ALA A 290 14.16 1.47 -9.00
N THR A 291 14.71 2.06 -10.08
CA THR A 291 14.57 1.54 -11.45
C THR A 291 15.87 0.87 -11.88
N PRO A 292 15.87 -0.42 -12.32
CA PRO A 292 17.07 -1.10 -12.80
C PRO A 292 17.73 -0.30 -13.94
N GLY A 293 19.02 0.00 -13.80
CA GLY A 293 19.81 0.71 -14.80
C GLY A 293 19.77 2.24 -14.74
N SER A 294 19.05 2.83 -13.79
CA SER A 294 19.13 4.27 -13.54
C SER A 294 20.42 4.58 -12.74
N THR A 295 21.44 5.11 -13.40
CA THR A 295 22.50 5.83 -12.69
C THR A 295 21.93 7.12 -12.14
N PRO A 296 22.16 7.46 -10.84
CA PRO A 296 21.77 8.76 -10.32
C PRO A 296 22.39 9.84 -11.20
N VAL A 297 21.58 10.73 -11.75
CA VAL A 297 22.08 11.95 -12.36
C VAL A 297 22.57 12.83 -11.22
N LEU A 298 23.89 12.81 -10.98
CA LEU A 298 24.55 13.72 -10.05
C LEU A 298 24.57 15.13 -10.62
#